data_c740d3817bd4dafa6ee17092e4778c62
#
_entry.id   c740d3817bd4dafa6ee17092e4778c62
#
_cell.length_a   1.000
_cell.length_b   1.000
_cell.length_c   1.000
_cell.angle_alpha   90.00
_cell.angle_beta   90.00
_cell.angle_gamma   90.00
#
_symmetry.space_group_name_H-M   'P 1'
#
loop_
_entity.id
_entity.type
_entity.pdbx_description
1 polymer ?
#
loop_
_entity_poly.entity_id
_entity_poly.type
_entity_poly.pdbx_seq_one_letter_code
_entity_poly.pdbx_strand_id
1 'polypeptide(L)'
;FTTVLDSTMLNASIIEALRCDQIRRIYFVGQGTAGIAAQACADILSYYLNDSKFFIDALKASELSGFKMSTHDSPDSMSDTLVIAISQSGTTTDTNRTVDMVRGRGARTLAIVNRRDSDITFKVEGVMYTSSGRDIEMSVASTKAFYSQIVAGAILGLHMAAATGRRDITFVTEEIKKLLELPAHMKKVLGQAKAIEASARRLAATKTYWAAVGSGPNKASADEIRIKLSELCYKTISSDYVEDKKHIDLSSEPLILVCAAGAKSSVIGDIIKDTAIFKAHKATPVIIADEGETRFDPYAEDIFHVPVTSEHLAPILNTLVGHLWGY
;
A
#
# COMPACT_ATOMS: atom_id res chain seq x y z
N PHE A 1 -11.08 17.87 -3.54
CA PHE A 1 -11.47 16.57 -4.11
C PHE A 1 -12.21 16.73 -5.45
N THR A 2 -13.14 17.65 -5.59
CA THR A 2 -13.90 17.85 -6.84
C THR A 2 -13.05 18.26 -8.04
N THR A 3 -11.92 18.90 -7.85
CA THR A 3 -10.97 19.29 -8.92
C THR A 3 -10.04 18.18 -9.37
N VAL A 4 -9.96 17.09 -8.61
CA VAL A 4 -9.07 15.93 -8.90
C VAL A 4 -9.85 14.81 -9.59
N LEU A 5 -11.17 14.82 -9.49
CA LEU A 5 -12.08 13.79 -9.98
C LEU A 5 -12.94 14.33 -11.15
N ASP A 6 -12.31 14.82 -12.18
CA ASP A 6 -13.02 15.24 -13.38
C ASP A 6 -13.19 14.08 -14.39
N SER A 7 -13.96 14.34 -15.44
CA SER A 7 -14.23 13.36 -16.50
C SER A 7 -13.00 12.94 -17.32
N THR A 8 -11.89 13.65 -17.16
CA THR A 8 -10.63 13.30 -17.84
C THR A 8 -9.86 12.20 -17.12
N MET A 9 -10.11 12.04 -15.81
CA MET A 9 -9.48 11.00 -15.00
C MET A 9 -10.24 9.67 -15.09
N LEU A 10 -11.56 9.71 -14.96
CA LEU A 10 -12.43 8.53 -15.06
C LEU A 10 -13.57 8.86 -16.02
N ASN A 11 -13.40 8.49 -17.27
CA ASN A 11 -14.34 8.82 -18.34
C ASN A 11 -15.67 8.05 -18.17
N ALA A 12 -16.76 8.61 -18.75
CA ALA A 12 -18.10 8.06 -18.64
C ALA A 12 -18.20 6.60 -19.16
N SER A 13 -17.39 6.23 -20.16
CA SER A 13 -17.42 4.88 -20.71
C SER A 13 -16.85 3.81 -19.76
N ILE A 14 -15.84 4.16 -18.95
CA ILE A 14 -15.33 3.26 -17.90
C ILE A 14 -16.38 3.12 -16.77
N ILE A 15 -17.00 4.23 -16.37
CA ILE A 15 -18.06 4.19 -15.35
C ILE A 15 -19.21 3.30 -15.81
N GLU A 16 -19.65 3.44 -17.05
CA GLU A 16 -20.73 2.65 -17.60
C GLU A 16 -20.35 1.16 -17.71
N ALA A 17 -19.13 0.86 -18.16
CA ALA A 17 -18.64 -0.50 -18.20
C ALA A 17 -18.57 -1.18 -16.82
N LEU A 18 -18.26 -0.42 -15.76
CA LEU A 18 -18.31 -0.88 -14.37
C LEU A 18 -19.75 -1.10 -13.88
N ARG A 19 -20.70 -0.21 -14.26
CA ARG A 19 -22.10 -0.34 -13.89
C ARG A 19 -22.79 -1.52 -14.54
N CYS A 20 -22.46 -1.78 -15.81
CA CYS A 20 -23.05 -2.85 -16.62
C CYS A 20 -22.33 -4.18 -16.46
N ASP A 21 -21.45 -4.35 -15.46
CA ASP A 21 -20.65 -5.55 -15.20
C ASP A 21 -19.83 -6.02 -16.42
N GLN A 22 -19.48 -5.11 -17.34
CA GLN A 22 -18.59 -5.39 -18.46
C GLN A 22 -17.14 -5.48 -17.98
N ILE A 23 -16.74 -4.67 -16.97
CA ILE A 23 -15.48 -4.82 -16.27
C ILE A 23 -15.74 -5.70 -15.04
N ARG A 24 -14.99 -6.79 -14.92
CA ARG A 24 -15.06 -7.75 -13.80
C ARG A 24 -13.73 -7.95 -13.11
N ARG A 25 -12.63 -7.65 -13.80
CA ARG A 25 -11.27 -7.74 -13.26
C ARG A 25 -10.67 -6.34 -13.14
N ILE A 26 -10.12 -6.03 -11.98
CA ILE A 26 -9.42 -4.76 -11.74
C ILE A 26 -8.04 -5.09 -11.19
N TYR A 27 -7.01 -4.72 -11.93
CA TYR A 27 -5.63 -4.91 -11.50
C TYR A 27 -4.97 -3.56 -11.21
N PHE A 28 -4.42 -3.43 -10.00
CA PHE A 28 -3.43 -2.40 -9.73
C PHE A 28 -2.05 -2.93 -10.08
N VAL A 29 -1.26 -2.18 -10.84
CA VAL A 29 0.07 -2.61 -11.25
C VAL A 29 1.10 -1.52 -10.96
N GLY A 30 2.28 -1.94 -10.52
CA GLY A 30 3.40 -1.06 -10.26
C GLY A 30 4.68 -1.86 -10.03
N GLN A 31 5.81 -1.17 -9.87
CA GLN A 31 7.09 -1.80 -9.61
C GLN A 31 7.74 -1.21 -8.35
N GLY A 32 8.47 -2.01 -7.58
CA GLY A 32 9.07 -1.57 -6.32
C GLY A 32 8.02 -1.02 -5.33
N THR A 33 8.29 0.14 -4.74
CA THR A 33 7.38 0.85 -3.83
C THR A 33 6.01 1.13 -4.45
N ALA A 34 5.94 1.51 -5.74
CA ALA A 34 4.66 1.71 -6.43
C ALA A 34 3.85 0.40 -6.54
N GLY A 35 4.53 -0.75 -6.62
CA GLY A 35 3.87 -2.06 -6.58
C GLY A 35 3.34 -2.43 -5.19
N ILE A 36 3.92 -1.91 -4.12
CA ILE A 36 3.37 -2.05 -2.77
C ILE A 36 2.19 -1.08 -2.56
N ALA A 37 2.30 0.15 -3.07
CA ALA A 37 1.16 1.07 -3.10
C ALA A 37 -0.02 0.47 -3.87
N ALA A 38 0.24 -0.25 -4.96
CA ALA A 38 -0.78 -0.97 -5.73
C ALA A 38 -1.52 -2.01 -4.87
N GLN A 39 -0.80 -2.76 -4.03
CA GLN A 39 -1.38 -3.71 -3.09
C GLN A 39 -2.34 -3.02 -2.10
N ALA A 40 -1.88 -1.96 -1.44
CA ALA A 40 -2.73 -1.19 -0.53
C ALA A 40 -3.96 -0.60 -1.25
N CYS A 41 -3.81 -0.11 -2.48
CA CYS A 41 -4.92 0.42 -3.28
C CYS A 41 -5.93 -0.67 -3.66
N ALA A 42 -5.48 -1.89 -3.96
CA ALA A 42 -6.37 -3.02 -4.27
C ALA A 42 -7.20 -3.43 -3.06
N ASP A 43 -6.58 -3.50 -1.87
CA ASP A 43 -7.28 -3.77 -0.61
C ASP A 43 -8.33 -2.70 -0.30
N ILE A 44 -7.97 -1.42 -0.45
CA ILE A 44 -8.88 -0.28 -0.27
C ILE A 44 -10.05 -0.36 -1.25
N LEU A 45 -9.79 -0.60 -2.54
CA LEU A 45 -10.84 -0.68 -3.55
C LEU A 45 -11.78 -1.87 -3.29
N SER A 46 -11.24 -3.02 -2.88
CA SER A 46 -12.02 -4.20 -2.49
C SER A 46 -12.98 -3.87 -1.33
N TYR A 47 -12.51 -3.15 -0.32
CA TYR A 47 -13.33 -2.69 0.79
C TYR A 47 -14.41 -1.68 0.33
N TYR A 48 -14.06 -0.75 -0.56
CA TYR A 48 -14.99 0.28 -1.02
C TYR A 48 -16.06 -0.27 -1.96
N LEU A 49 -15.71 -1.10 -2.92
CA LEU A 49 -16.71 -1.70 -3.81
C LEU A 49 -17.54 -2.75 -3.09
N ASN A 50 -16.92 -3.59 -2.24
CA ASN A 50 -17.59 -4.64 -1.46
C ASN A 50 -18.57 -5.47 -2.30
N ASP A 51 -18.15 -5.85 -3.50
CA ASP A 51 -18.96 -6.57 -4.47
C ASP A 51 -18.17 -7.74 -5.03
N SER A 52 -18.66 -8.97 -4.78
CA SER A 52 -18.03 -10.22 -5.19
C SER A 52 -17.96 -10.43 -6.70
N LYS A 53 -18.65 -9.60 -7.48
CA LYS A 53 -18.56 -9.62 -8.94
C LYS A 53 -17.23 -9.13 -9.47
N PHE A 54 -16.49 -8.32 -8.68
CA PHE A 54 -15.19 -7.83 -9.06
C PHE A 54 -14.09 -8.72 -8.49
N PHE A 55 -13.22 -9.17 -9.37
CA PHE A 55 -11.92 -9.69 -8.98
C PHE A 55 -10.92 -8.52 -8.94
N ILE A 56 -10.47 -8.16 -7.76
CA ILE A 56 -9.55 -7.03 -7.55
C ILE A 56 -8.25 -7.57 -6.98
N ASP A 57 -7.14 -7.27 -7.63
CA ASP A 57 -5.82 -7.74 -7.21
C ASP A 57 -4.73 -6.72 -7.55
N ALA A 58 -3.57 -6.90 -6.96
CA ALA A 58 -2.37 -6.13 -7.28
C ALA A 58 -1.25 -7.04 -7.77
N LEU A 59 -0.60 -6.65 -8.85
CA LEU A 59 0.49 -7.40 -9.45
C LEU A 59 1.70 -6.50 -9.69
N LYS A 60 2.89 -7.05 -9.54
CA LYS A 60 4.08 -6.38 -10.08
C LYS A 60 3.93 -6.29 -11.60
N ALA A 61 4.29 -5.15 -12.16
CA ALA A 61 4.17 -4.93 -13.61
C ALA A 61 4.92 -6.01 -14.42
N SER A 62 6.13 -6.37 -13.99
CA SER A 62 6.92 -7.44 -14.60
C SER A 62 6.25 -8.82 -14.51
N GLU A 63 5.54 -9.11 -13.41
CA GLU A 63 4.82 -10.39 -13.24
C GLU A 63 3.60 -10.47 -14.18
N LEU A 64 2.83 -9.38 -14.28
CA LEU A 64 1.70 -9.37 -15.19
C LEU A 64 2.15 -9.52 -16.64
N SER A 65 3.09 -8.69 -17.09
CA SER A 65 3.54 -8.69 -18.49
C SER A 65 4.39 -9.90 -18.87
N GLY A 66 5.15 -10.46 -17.92
CA GLY A 66 6.09 -11.53 -18.20
C GLY A 66 5.52 -12.95 -18.00
N PHE A 67 4.55 -13.11 -17.09
CA PHE A 67 4.15 -14.45 -16.64
C PHE A 67 2.63 -14.69 -16.58
N LYS A 68 1.82 -13.66 -16.36
CA LYS A 68 0.36 -13.84 -16.25
C LYS A 68 -0.37 -13.71 -17.59
N MET A 69 0.22 -13.01 -18.54
CA MET A 69 -0.32 -12.90 -19.90
C MET A 69 0.34 -13.95 -20.79
N SER A 70 -0.48 -14.80 -21.43
CA SER A 70 -0.01 -15.78 -22.39
C SER A 70 0.27 -15.14 -23.75
N THR A 71 1.27 -15.65 -24.46
CA THR A 71 1.52 -15.28 -25.87
C THR A 71 0.41 -15.76 -26.81
N HIS A 72 -0.39 -16.72 -26.34
CA HIS A 72 -1.52 -17.32 -27.09
C HIS A 72 -2.88 -16.71 -26.73
N ASP A 73 -2.90 -15.68 -25.85
CA ASP A 73 -4.14 -14.98 -25.50
C ASP A 73 -4.72 -14.29 -26.72
N SER A 74 -6.06 -14.33 -26.84
CA SER A 74 -6.76 -13.60 -27.89
C SER A 74 -6.56 -12.07 -27.75
N PRO A 75 -6.69 -11.30 -28.82
CA PRO A 75 -6.60 -9.84 -28.76
C PRO A 75 -7.57 -9.19 -27.75
N ASP A 76 -8.70 -9.84 -27.45
CA ASP A 76 -9.72 -9.33 -26.52
C ASP A 76 -9.74 -10.04 -25.18
N SER A 77 -8.68 -10.77 -24.83
CA SER A 77 -8.61 -11.58 -23.59
C SER A 77 -8.72 -10.77 -22.30
N MET A 78 -8.53 -9.45 -22.36
CA MET A 78 -8.64 -8.52 -21.24
C MET A 78 -9.72 -7.45 -21.43
N SER A 79 -10.69 -7.67 -22.33
CA SER A 79 -11.77 -6.71 -22.59
C SER A 79 -12.68 -6.46 -21.37
N ASP A 80 -12.71 -7.39 -20.42
CA ASP A 80 -13.41 -7.27 -19.13
C ASP A 80 -12.53 -6.70 -17.99
N THR A 81 -11.36 -6.14 -18.32
CA THR A 81 -10.34 -5.80 -17.36
C THR A 81 -10.07 -4.28 -17.33
N LEU A 82 -9.99 -3.72 -16.13
CA LEU A 82 -9.44 -2.38 -15.88
C LEU A 82 -8.06 -2.54 -15.22
N VAL A 83 -7.05 -1.92 -15.80
CA VAL A 83 -5.70 -1.88 -15.23
C VAL A 83 -5.39 -0.46 -14.77
N ILE A 84 -5.05 -0.31 -13.50
CA ILE A 84 -4.68 0.97 -12.87
C ILE A 84 -3.19 0.93 -12.58
N ALA A 85 -2.41 1.61 -13.38
CA ALA A 85 -0.95 1.64 -13.26
C ALA A 85 -0.52 2.72 -12.27
N ILE A 86 0.35 2.36 -11.32
CA ILE A 86 0.92 3.28 -10.34
C ILE A 86 2.40 3.47 -10.63
N SER A 87 2.80 4.73 -10.77
CA SER A 87 4.21 5.08 -11.00
C SER A 87 4.51 6.48 -10.47
N GLN A 88 5.62 6.65 -9.79
CA GLN A 88 6.07 7.98 -9.36
C GLN A 88 6.60 8.79 -10.55
N SER A 89 7.53 8.22 -11.31
CA SER A 89 8.18 8.88 -12.45
C SER A 89 7.37 8.84 -13.75
N GLY A 90 6.46 7.86 -13.89
CA GLY A 90 5.75 7.58 -15.13
C GLY A 90 6.61 7.04 -16.28
N THR A 91 7.89 6.76 -16.01
CA THR A 91 8.87 6.31 -17.02
C THR A 91 9.40 4.89 -16.77
N THR A 92 8.92 4.21 -15.71
CA THR A 92 9.34 2.84 -15.38
C THR A 92 9.04 1.91 -16.56
N THR A 93 10.08 1.31 -17.14
CA THR A 93 9.99 0.49 -18.36
C THR A 93 8.98 -0.63 -18.24
N ASP A 94 9.05 -1.43 -17.15
CA ASP A 94 8.13 -2.57 -16.97
C ASP A 94 6.68 -2.13 -16.84
N THR A 95 6.40 -1.02 -16.14
CA THR A 95 5.05 -0.48 -16.00
C THR A 95 4.51 0.01 -17.35
N ASN A 96 5.31 0.75 -18.10
CA ASN A 96 4.93 1.23 -19.43
C ASN A 96 4.69 0.08 -20.41
N ARG A 97 5.59 -0.93 -20.43
CA ARG A 97 5.43 -2.12 -21.24
C ARG A 97 4.15 -2.89 -20.87
N THR A 98 3.87 -3.03 -19.58
CA THR A 98 2.64 -3.70 -19.11
C THR A 98 1.41 -2.98 -19.61
N VAL A 99 1.36 -1.65 -19.53
CA VAL A 99 0.23 -0.84 -20.05
C VAL A 99 0.04 -1.08 -21.54
N ASP A 100 1.11 -1.04 -22.34
CA ASP A 100 1.03 -1.30 -23.79
C ASP A 100 0.48 -2.71 -24.09
N MET A 101 0.95 -3.72 -23.35
CA MET A 101 0.56 -5.11 -23.54
C MET A 101 -0.91 -5.38 -23.15
N VAL A 102 -1.40 -4.82 -22.04
CA VAL A 102 -2.80 -5.03 -21.60
C VAL A 102 -3.76 -4.27 -22.51
N ARG A 103 -3.40 -3.08 -22.98
CA ARG A 103 -4.19 -2.34 -23.98
C ARG A 103 -4.30 -3.10 -25.30
N GLY A 104 -3.20 -3.70 -25.74
CA GLY A 104 -3.20 -4.57 -26.94
C GLY A 104 -4.10 -5.80 -26.80
N ARG A 105 -4.62 -6.10 -25.59
CA ARG A 105 -5.57 -7.17 -25.29
C ARG A 105 -6.97 -6.66 -24.91
N GLY A 106 -7.27 -5.40 -25.20
CA GLY A 106 -8.60 -4.83 -24.96
C GLY A 106 -8.84 -4.30 -23.55
N ALA A 107 -7.85 -4.30 -22.64
CA ALA A 107 -8.03 -3.76 -21.30
C ALA A 107 -8.21 -2.24 -21.32
N ARG A 108 -9.06 -1.74 -20.42
CA ARG A 108 -9.18 -0.33 -20.09
C ARG A 108 -8.01 0.05 -19.15
N THR A 109 -7.51 1.28 -19.24
CA THR A 109 -6.30 1.66 -18.50
C THR A 109 -6.41 3.05 -17.87
N LEU A 110 -5.99 3.13 -16.60
CA LEU A 110 -5.81 4.38 -15.85
C LEU A 110 -4.39 4.44 -15.28
N ALA A 111 -3.92 5.62 -14.92
CA ALA A 111 -2.67 5.78 -14.19
C ALA A 111 -2.81 6.71 -12.99
N ILE A 112 -2.14 6.33 -11.89
CA ILE A 112 -1.84 7.19 -10.74
C ILE A 112 -0.36 7.54 -10.84
N VAL A 113 -0.05 8.80 -11.11
CA VAL A 113 1.33 9.22 -11.42
C VAL A 113 1.63 10.58 -10.81
N ASN A 114 2.90 10.81 -10.44
CA ASN A 114 3.31 12.11 -9.95
C ASN A 114 3.82 13.03 -11.07
N ARG A 115 4.69 12.51 -11.94
CA ARG A 115 5.31 13.31 -13.00
C ARG A 115 4.35 13.56 -14.14
N ARG A 116 4.08 14.86 -14.39
CA ARG A 116 3.28 15.30 -15.55
C ARG A 116 4.03 15.04 -16.85
N ASP A 117 3.27 14.85 -17.93
CA ASP A 117 3.78 14.67 -19.28
C ASP A 117 4.86 13.57 -19.39
N SER A 118 4.72 12.53 -18.56
CA SER A 118 5.57 11.34 -18.61
C SER A 118 4.99 10.29 -19.54
N ASP A 119 5.80 9.33 -19.99
CA ASP A 119 5.44 8.34 -21.01
C ASP A 119 4.09 7.67 -20.75
N ILE A 120 3.83 7.26 -19.48
CA ILE A 120 2.60 6.57 -19.13
C ILE A 120 1.34 7.42 -19.35
N THR A 121 1.46 8.76 -19.19
CA THR A 121 0.32 9.68 -19.31
C THR A 121 -0.25 9.76 -20.73
N PHE A 122 0.56 9.44 -21.73
CA PHE A 122 0.14 9.38 -23.14
C PHE A 122 -0.41 8.02 -23.57
N LYS A 123 -0.33 7.01 -22.67
CA LYS A 123 -0.69 5.63 -22.98
C LYS A 123 -2.02 5.20 -22.37
N VAL A 124 -2.49 5.88 -21.36
CA VAL A 124 -3.69 5.50 -20.59
C VAL A 124 -4.90 6.35 -20.94
N GLU A 125 -6.08 5.88 -20.62
CA GLU A 125 -7.34 6.57 -20.90
C GLU A 125 -7.68 7.66 -19.88
N GLY A 126 -7.06 7.61 -18.70
CA GLY A 126 -7.22 8.64 -17.68
C GLY A 126 -6.04 8.66 -16.72
N VAL A 127 -5.73 9.86 -16.23
CA VAL A 127 -4.58 10.09 -15.36
C VAL A 127 -5.00 10.80 -14.09
N MET A 128 -4.62 10.24 -12.94
CA MET A 128 -4.71 10.89 -11.65
C MET A 128 -3.33 11.29 -11.16
N TYR A 129 -3.13 12.59 -10.97
CA TYR A 129 -1.87 13.10 -10.44
C TYR A 129 -1.87 13.11 -8.92
N THR A 130 -0.75 12.69 -8.31
CA THR A 130 -0.58 12.63 -6.86
C THR A 130 -0.23 13.98 -6.22
N SER A 131 0.09 14.99 -7.04
CA SER A 131 0.38 16.35 -6.58
C SER A 131 -0.17 17.40 -7.54
N SER A 132 -0.45 18.62 -7.04
CA SER A 132 -0.91 19.75 -7.83
C SER A 132 0.20 20.47 -8.62
N GLY A 133 1.47 20.18 -8.30
CA GLY A 133 2.64 20.79 -8.92
C GLY A 133 3.78 19.81 -9.11
N ARG A 134 4.98 20.36 -9.35
CA ARG A 134 6.18 19.53 -9.41
C ARG A 134 6.55 19.07 -8.01
N ASP A 135 6.39 17.78 -7.77
CA ASP A 135 6.90 17.13 -6.58
C ASP A 135 8.27 16.55 -6.89
N ILE A 136 9.28 17.11 -6.25
CA ILE A 136 10.67 16.70 -6.48
C ILE A 136 11.03 15.65 -5.44
N GLU A 137 10.73 14.39 -5.74
CA GLU A 137 11.32 13.25 -5.06
C GLU A 137 12.43 12.70 -5.95
N MET A 138 13.66 13.15 -5.69
CA MET A 138 14.83 12.85 -6.53
C MET A 138 15.53 11.54 -6.15
N SER A 139 15.10 10.93 -5.05
CA SER A 139 15.68 9.69 -4.54
C SER A 139 15.11 8.46 -5.25
N VAL A 140 15.92 7.43 -5.40
CA VAL A 140 15.46 6.07 -5.77
C VAL A 140 14.56 5.51 -4.68
N ALA A 141 14.90 5.77 -3.41
CA ALA A 141 14.09 5.40 -2.26
C ALA A 141 12.89 6.34 -2.12
N SER A 142 11.78 5.98 -2.75
CA SER A 142 10.52 6.72 -2.67
C SER A 142 9.90 6.57 -1.28
N THR A 143 9.51 7.67 -0.64
CA THR A 143 8.84 7.68 0.67
C THR A 143 7.52 8.43 0.61
N LYS A 144 7.55 9.74 0.37
CA LYS A 144 6.37 10.60 0.30
C LYS A 144 5.40 10.18 -0.80
N ALA A 145 5.90 9.78 -1.98
CA ALA A 145 5.08 9.36 -3.09
C ALA A 145 4.23 8.12 -2.75
N PHE A 146 4.73 7.20 -1.92
CA PHE A 146 3.99 6.04 -1.44
C PHE A 146 2.66 6.43 -0.79
N TYR A 147 2.69 7.35 0.17
CA TYR A 147 1.47 7.81 0.85
C TYR A 147 0.51 8.51 -0.10
N SER A 148 1.04 9.36 -0.98
CA SER A 148 0.23 10.10 -1.96
C SER A 148 -0.44 9.15 -2.96
N GLN A 149 0.24 8.08 -3.36
CA GLN A 149 -0.31 7.05 -4.26
C GLN A 149 -1.47 6.29 -3.61
N ILE A 150 -1.33 5.91 -2.32
CA ILE A 150 -2.41 5.24 -1.58
C ILE A 150 -3.62 6.17 -1.42
N VAL A 151 -3.40 7.42 -1.04
CA VAL A 151 -4.49 8.41 -0.90
C VAL A 151 -5.18 8.64 -2.25
N ALA A 152 -4.42 8.75 -3.35
CA ALA A 152 -4.97 8.86 -4.69
C ALA A 152 -5.80 7.63 -5.06
N GLY A 153 -5.30 6.43 -4.78
CA GLY A 153 -6.04 5.18 -4.98
C GLY A 153 -7.34 5.12 -4.16
N ALA A 154 -7.31 5.58 -2.90
CA ALA A 154 -8.50 5.67 -2.06
C ALA A 154 -9.55 6.65 -2.65
N ILE A 155 -9.14 7.83 -3.09
CA ILE A 155 -10.02 8.81 -3.72
C ILE A 155 -10.63 8.25 -5.00
N LEU A 156 -9.82 7.61 -5.85
CA LEU A 156 -10.30 6.95 -7.07
C LEU A 156 -11.31 5.86 -6.73
N GLY A 157 -11.01 5.02 -5.74
CA GLY A 157 -11.89 3.95 -5.28
C GLY A 157 -13.24 4.46 -4.76
N LEU A 158 -13.24 5.53 -3.96
CA LEU A 158 -14.48 6.19 -3.48
C LEU A 158 -15.31 6.74 -4.65
N HIS A 159 -14.65 7.35 -5.63
CA HIS A 159 -15.35 7.84 -6.82
C HIS A 159 -15.97 6.70 -7.63
N MET A 160 -15.24 5.60 -7.83
CA MET A 160 -15.77 4.42 -8.51
C MET A 160 -16.94 3.83 -7.73
N ALA A 161 -16.86 3.69 -6.42
CA ALA A 161 -17.92 3.16 -5.58
C ALA A 161 -19.19 4.01 -5.61
N ALA A 162 -19.03 5.33 -5.54
CA ALA A 162 -20.14 6.29 -5.64
C ALA A 162 -20.76 6.30 -7.05
N ALA A 163 -19.92 6.42 -8.09
CA ALA A 163 -20.35 6.51 -9.48
C ALA A 163 -21.07 5.25 -9.96
N THR A 164 -20.74 4.08 -9.41
CA THR A 164 -21.40 2.80 -9.72
C THR A 164 -22.57 2.47 -8.77
N GLY A 165 -22.88 3.34 -7.82
CA GLY A 165 -23.99 3.16 -6.87
C GLY A 165 -23.77 2.06 -5.82
N ARG A 166 -22.54 1.59 -5.62
CA ARG A 166 -22.20 0.53 -4.65
C ARG A 166 -22.05 1.06 -3.23
N ARG A 167 -21.80 2.35 -3.08
CA ARG A 167 -21.79 3.06 -1.79
C ARG A 167 -22.63 4.33 -1.87
N ASP A 168 -23.32 4.62 -0.79
CA ASP A 168 -24.11 5.83 -0.65
C ASP A 168 -23.22 7.04 -0.28
N ILE A 169 -23.82 8.22 -0.32
CA ILE A 169 -23.12 9.47 -0.02
C ILE A 169 -22.67 9.54 1.44
N THR A 170 -23.35 8.85 2.35
CA THR A 170 -23.01 8.83 3.79
C THR A 170 -21.67 8.13 3.97
N PHE A 171 -21.52 6.93 3.40
CA PHE A 171 -20.26 6.17 3.41
C PHE A 171 -19.12 6.99 2.80
N VAL A 172 -19.34 7.55 1.61
CA VAL A 172 -18.33 8.37 0.92
C VAL A 172 -17.88 9.55 1.77
N THR A 173 -18.84 10.23 2.42
CA THR A 173 -18.55 11.38 3.28
C THR A 173 -17.73 11.00 4.51
N GLU A 174 -18.03 9.85 5.12
CA GLU A 174 -17.30 9.35 6.27
C GLU A 174 -15.86 8.96 5.90
N GLU A 175 -15.67 8.29 4.78
CA GLU A 175 -14.33 7.92 4.30
C GLU A 175 -13.49 9.16 3.91
N ILE A 176 -14.12 10.17 3.30
CA ILE A 176 -13.45 11.45 3.02
C ILE A 176 -12.99 12.13 4.32
N LYS A 177 -13.81 12.11 5.38
CA LYS A 177 -13.41 12.67 6.69
C LYS A 177 -12.15 11.97 7.22
N LYS A 178 -12.11 10.63 7.18
CA LYS A 178 -10.93 9.86 7.60
C LYS A 178 -9.67 10.22 6.79
N LEU A 179 -9.81 10.39 5.47
CA LEU A 179 -8.70 10.83 4.62
C LEU A 179 -8.23 12.25 4.98
N LEU A 180 -9.13 13.15 5.37
CA LEU A 180 -8.80 14.51 5.79
C LEU A 180 -8.11 14.57 7.16
N GLU A 181 -8.30 13.56 8.01
CA GLU A 181 -7.64 13.43 9.31
C GLU A 181 -6.19 12.93 9.20
N LEU A 182 -5.86 12.19 8.12
CA LEU A 182 -4.53 11.58 7.94
C LEU A 182 -3.36 12.55 8.09
N PRO A 183 -3.37 13.78 7.54
CA PRO A 183 -2.25 14.71 7.73
C PRO A 183 -2.01 15.06 9.19
N ALA A 184 -3.07 15.19 10.00
CA ALA A 184 -2.94 15.44 11.44
C ALA A 184 -2.39 14.20 12.17
N HIS A 185 -2.84 13.00 11.81
CA HIS A 185 -2.32 11.75 12.33
C HIS A 185 -0.84 11.57 11.98
N MET A 186 -0.46 11.78 10.73
CA MET A 186 0.95 11.73 10.30
C MET A 186 1.81 12.73 11.06
N LYS A 187 1.31 13.93 11.31
CA LYS A 187 2.03 14.95 12.10
C LYS A 187 2.29 14.49 13.54
N LYS A 188 1.34 13.77 14.16
CA LYS A 188 1.55 13.18 15.49
C LYS A 188 2.65 12.12 15.46
N VAL A 189 2.68 11.25 14.43
CA VAL A 189 3.76 10.27 14.25
C VAL A 189 5.11 10.96 14.06
N LEU A 190 5.19 12.01 13.23
CA LEU A 190 6.40 12.81 13.06
C LEU A 190 6.87 13.43 14.38
N GLY A 191 5.96 13.76 15.28
CA GLY A 191 6.28 14.25 16.63
C GLY A 191 7.05 13.23 17.48
N GLN A 192 7.03 11.95 17.14
CA GLN A 192 7.77 10.87 17.82
C GLN A 192 9.15 10.60 17.19
N ALA A 193 9.57 11.36 16.16
CA ALA A 193 10.78 11.10 15.40
C ALA A 193 12.03 10.88 16.26
N LYS A 194 12.21 11.67 17.34
CA LYS A 194 13.35 11.50 18.26
C LYS A 194 13.34 10.18 19.03
N ALA A 195 12.16 9.71 19.45
CA ALA A 195 12.02 8.43 20.13
C ALA A 195 12.27 7.26 19.17
N ILE A 196 11.76 7.39 17.95
CA ILE A 196 11.97 6.39 16.87
C ILE A 196 13.46 6.34 16.50
N GLU A 197 14.12 7.49 16.34
CA GLU A 197 15.57 7.57 16.11
C GLU A 197 16.38 6.93 17.23
N ALA A 198 16.02 7.18 18.50
CA ALA A 198 16.71 6.59 19.65
C ALA A 198 16.61 5.06 19.66
N SER A 199 15.43 4.51 19.33
CA SER A 199 15.22 3.07 19.14
C SER A 199 16.12 2.53 18.03
N ALA A 200 16.09 3.15 16.86
CA ALA A 200 16.87 2.72 15.70
C ALA A 200 18.38 2.72 16.02
N ARG A 201 18.91 3.80 16.60
CA ARG A 201 20.34 3.90 16.97
C ARG A 201 20.76 2.84 17.99
N ARG A 202 19.90 2.52 18.95
CA ARG A 202 20.17 1.48 19.97
C ARG A 202 20.16 0.08 19.39
N LEU A 203 19.19 -0.23 18.53
CA LEU A 203 18.93 -1.60 18.08
C LEU A 203 19.67 -1.95 16.79
N ALA A 204 19.83 -1.01 15.85
CA ALA A 204 20.47 -1.27 14.57
C ALA A 204 21.93 -1.71 14.71
N ALA A 205 22.63 -1.18 15.69
CA ALA A 205 24.04 -1.53 15.94
C ALA A 205 24.25 -2.92 16.55
N THR A 206 23.22 -3.45 17.24
CA THR A 206 23.31 -4.69 18.02
C THR A 206 22.65 -5.89 17.35
N LYS A 207 21.80 -5.68 16.34
CA LYS A 207 21.03 -6.72 15.67
C LYS A 207 21.50 -6.94 14.23
N THR A 208 21.88 -8.16 13.92
CA THR A 208 22.35 -8.54 12.59
C THR A 208 21.19 -8.82 11.65
N TYR A 209 20.19 -9.57 12.11
CA TYR A 209 19.05 -10.00 11.31
C TYR A 209 17.82 -9.18 11.62
N TRP A 210 17.14 -8.72 10.58
CA TRP A 210 15.97 -7.87 10.68
C TRP A 210 14.82 -8.43 9.87
N ALA A 211 13.61 -8.19 10.34
CA ALA A 211 12.38 -8.51 9.63
C ALA A 211 11.33 -7.41 9.84
N ALA A 212 10.44 -7.28 8.89
CA ALA A 212 9.20 -6.54 9.05
C ALA A 212 8.03 -7.51 8.87
N VAL A 213 7.01 -7.42 9.74
CA VAL A 213 5.86 -8.30 9.67
C VAL A 213 4.55 -7.51 9.76
N GLY A 214 3.54 -7.98 9.04
CA GLY A 214 2.21 -7.41 9.05
C GLY A 214 1.20 -8.39 8.47
N SER A 215 -0.06 -8.31 8.88
CA SER A 215 -1.15 -9.15 8.39
C SER A 215 -2.30 -8.31 7.87
N GLY A 216 -3.08 -8.87 6.93
CA GLY A 216 -4.11 -8.12 6.23
C GLY A 216 -3.52 -6.90 5.49
N PRO A 217 -4.17 -5.73 5.53
CA PRO A 217 -3.67 -4.51 4.88
C PRO A 217 -2.26 -4.10 5.35
N ASN A 218 -1.88 -4.45 6.58
CA ASN A 218 -0.56 -4.14 7.13
C ASN A 218 0.58 -4.98 6.51
N LYS A 219 0.26 -5.99 5.68
CA LYS A 219 1.29 -6.68 4.89
C LYS A 219 1.96 -5.72 3.91
N ALA A 220 1.20 -4.78 3.33
CA ALA A 220 1.75 -3.72 2.50
C ALA A 220 2.75 -2.83 3.29
N SER A 221 2.45 -2.53 4.57
CA SER A 221 3.39 -1.79 5.42
C SER A 221 4.68 -2.55 5.64
N ALA A 222 4.59 -3.84 5.98
CA ALA A 222 5.76 -4.68 6.20
C ALA A 222 6.63 -4.78 4.94
N ASP A 223 6.01 -4.95 3.77
CA ASP A 223 6.69 -5.01 2.48
C ASP A 223 7.41 -3.70 2.15
N GLU A 224 6.77 -2.57 2.37
CA GLU A 224 7.38 -1.26 2.12
C GLU A 224 8.50 -0.94 3.11
N ILE A 225 8.30 -1.21 4.40
CA ILE A 225 9.35 -1.06 5.43
C ILE A 225 10.57 -1.91 5.06
N ARG A 226 10.36 -3.17 4.66
CA ARG A 226 11.42 -4.05 4.21
C ARG A 226 12.20 -3.44 3.03
N ILE A 227 11.52 -2.91 2.01
CA ILE A 227 12.18 -2.27 0.86
C ILE A 227 13.04 -1.10 1.35
N LYS A 228 12.46 -0.18 2.14
CA LYS A 228 13.18 1.01 2.59
C LYS A 228 14.37 0.69 3.48
N LEU A 229 14.21 -0.20 4.43
CA LEU A 229 15.32 -0.61 5.29
C LEU A 229 16.42 -1.32 4.48
N SER A 230 16.06 -2.11 3.46
CA SER A 230 17.05 -2.74 2.57
C SER A 230 17.80 -1.72 1.72
N GLU A 231 17.09 -0.70 1.20
CA GLU A 231 17.68 0.37 0.38
C GLU A 231 18.57 1.32 1.20
N LEU A 232 18.12 1.71 2.40
CA LEU A 232 18.78 2.73 3.22
C LEU A 232 19.83 2.17 4.16
N CYS A 233 19.63 0.95 4.68
CA CYS A 233 20.52 0.34 5.69
C CYS A 233 21.44 -0.72 5.12
N TYR A 234 21.42 -0.98 3.81
CA TYR A 234 22.26 -1.96 3.12
C TYR A 234 22.19 -3.37 3.75
N LYS A 235 21.00 -3.78 4.19
CA LYS A 235 20.77 -5.09 4.83
C LYS A 235 19.78 -5.92 4.03
N THR A 236 19.96 -7.24 4.06
CA THR A 236 18.93 -8.17 3.62
C THR A 236 17.89 -8.32 4.73
N ILE A 237 16.66 -7.96 4.45
CA ILE A 237 15.56 -7.93 5.41
C ILE A 237 14.42 -8.75 4.87
N SER A 238 13.84 -9.64 5.69
CA SER A 238 12.63 -10.38 5.33
C SER A 238 11.37 -9.56 5.57
N SER A 239 10.32 -9.89 4.82
CA SER A 239 8.98 -9.39 5.08
C SER A 239 8.01 -10.57 5.03
N ASP A 240 7.35 -10.84 6.15
CA ASP A 240 6.53 -12.02 6.33
C ASP A 240 5.14 -11.62 6.88
N TYR A 241 4.16 -12.53 6.78
CA TYR A 241 2.97 -12.43 7.62
C TYR A 241 3.36 -12.67 9.07
N VAL A 242 2.60 -12.08 10.01
CA VAL A 242 2.92 -12.23 11.45
C VAL A 242 2.90 -13.70 11.85
N GLU A 243 1.88 -14.44 11.41
CA GLU A 243 1.74 -15.88 11.67
C GLU A 243 2.90 -16.70 11.09
N ASP A 244 3.33 -16.40 9.87
CA ASP A 244 4.40 -17.15 9.21
C ASP A 244 5.74 -16.96 9.91
N LYS A 245 6.00 -15.76 10.46
CA LYS A 245 7.29 -15.43 11.08
C LYS A 245 7.64 -16.31 12.27
N LYS A 246 6.67 -16.77 13.03
CA LYS A 246 6.93 -17.66 14.18
C LYS A 246 7.46 -19.04 13.76
N HIS A 247 7.22 -19.45 12.51
CA HIS A 247 7.71 -20.71 11.96
C HIS A 247 9.04 -20.57 11.22
N ILE A 248 9.47 -19.34 10.93
CA ILE A 248 10.77 -19.04 10.35
C ILE A 248 11.79 -18.95 11.49
N ASP A 249 13.03 -19.37 11.22
CA ASP A 249 14.08 -19.44 12.22
C ASP A 249 14.20 -18.16 13.07
N LEU A 250 13.86 -18.27 14.35
CA LEU A 250 14.00 -17.22 15.36
C LEU A 250 15.30 -17.38 16.17
N SER A 251 16.09 -18.44 15.95
CA SER A 251 17.32 -18.70 16.68
C SER A 251 18.40 -17.63 16.40
N SER A 252 18.28 -16.90 15.29
CA SER A 252 19.12 -15.75 14.97
C SER A 252 18.85 -14.51 15.82
N GLU A 253 17.89 -14.55 16.74
CA GLU A 253 17.46 -13.45 17.61
C GLU A 253 17.15 -12.15 16.83
N PRO A 254 16.29 -12.19 15.81
CA PRO A 254 16.11 -11.06 14.90
C PRO A 254 15.45 -9.86 15.56
N LEU A 255 15.74 -8.67 15.04
CA LEU A 255 14.92 -7.49 15.20
C LEU A 255 13.67 -7.62 14.31
N ILE A 256 12.48 -7.48 14.89
CA ILE A 256 11.22 -7.63 14.16
C ILE A 256 10.37 -6.38 14.34
N LEU A 257 10.16 -5.62 13.25
CA LEU A 257 9.17 -4.54 13.24
C LEU A 257 7.79 -5.14 12.97
N VAL A 258 6.87 -4.98 13.91
CA VAL A 258 5.51 -5.55 13.86
C VAL A 258 4.51 -4.42 13.56
N CYS A 259 3.90 -4.47 12.38
CA CYS A 259 2.85 -3.55 11.95
C CYS A 259 1.49 -4.02 12.47
N ALA A 260 1.07 -3.55 13.65
CA ALA A 260 -0.14 -3.99 14.33
C ALA A 260 -1.23 -2.91 14.43
N ALA A 261 -0.92 -1.63 14.16
CA ALA A 261 -1.91 -0.55 14.23
C ALA A 261 -3.03 -0.77 13.20
N GLY A 262 -4.27 -0.48 13.60
CA GLY A 262 -5.47 -0.67 12.79
C GLY A 262 -5.91 -2.13 12.61
N ALA A 263 -5.28 -3.09 13.31
CA ALA A 263 -5.70 -4.48 13.25
C ALA A 263 -7.08 -4.68 13.90
N LYS A 264 -7.93 -5.50 13.26
CA LYS A 264 -9.27 -5.82 13.78
C LYS A 264 -9.21 -6.43 15.18
N SER A 265 -10.22 -6.16 15.99
CA SER A 265 -10.37 -6.75 17.32
C SER A 265 -10.36 -8.29 17.32
N SER A 266 -10.81 -8.91 16.23
CA SER A 266 -10.77 -10.36 16.04
C SER A 266 -9.39 -10.93 15.73
N VAL A 267 -8.43 -10.11 15.32
CA VAL A 267 -7.10 -10.53 14.85
C VAL A 267 -5.99 -10.08 15.78
N ILE A 268 -6.16 -8.92 16.44
CA ILE A 268 -5.11 -8.33 17.29
C ILE A 268 -4.60 -9.29 18.37
N GLY A 269 -5.48 -10.15 18.91
CA GLY A 269 -5.11 -11.16 19.92
C GLY A 269 -4.11 -12.20 19.37
N ASP A 270 -4.24 -12.57 18.10
CA ASP A 270 -3.29 -13.49 17.46
C ASP A 270 -1.94 -12.80 17.22
N ILE A 271 -1.94 -11.54 16.80
CA ILE A 271 -0.70 -10.77 16.65
C ILE A 271 0.04 -10.64 17.97
N ILE A 272 -0.67 -10.40 19.08
CA ILE A 272 -0.09 -10.32 20.43
C ILE A 272 0.52 -11.68 20.83
N LYS A 273 -0.22 -12.76 20.61
CA LYS A 273 0.25 -14.13 20.89
C LYS A 273 1.53 -14.45 20.11
N ASP A 274 1.56 -14.14 18.83
CA ASP A 274 2.73 -14.40 17.98
C ASP A 274 3.92 -13.51 18.36
N THR A 275 3.67 -12.26 18.78
CA THR A 275 4.70 -11.37 19.34
C THR A 275 5.28 -11.94 20.64
N ALA A 276 4.44 -12.54 21.49
CA ALA A 276 4.91 -13.24 22.69
C ALA A 276 5.83 -14.42 22.34
N ILE A 277 5.51 -15.16 21.28
CA ILE A 277 6.36 -16.24 20.75
C ILE A 277 7.70 -15.68 20.26
N PHE A 278 7.70 -14.58 19.50
CA PHE A 278 8.94 -13.91 19.08
C PHE A 278 9.83 -13.58 20.27
N LYS A 279 9.26 -12.96 21.31
CA LYS A 279 9.99 -12.59 22.53
C LYS A 279 10.52 -13.82 23.28
N ALA A 280 9.73 -14.89 23.38
CA ALA A 280 10.14 -16.15 24.03
C ALA A 280 11.35 -16.79 23.33
N HIS A 281 11.47 -16.62 22.03
CA HIS A 281 12.60 -17.05 21.21
C HIS A 281 13.72 -15.99 21.10
N LYS A 282 13.76 -15.03 22.02
CA LYS A 282 14.79 -13.97 22.12
C LYS A 282 14.85 -13.01 20.92
N ALA A 283 13.87 -13.01 20.04
CA ALA A 283 13.72 -11.92 19.09
C ALA A 283 13.47 -10.58 19.80
N THR A 284 13.70 -9.50 19.09
CA THR A 284 13.53 -8.13 19.60
C THR A 284 12.37 -7.45 18.87
N PRO A 285 11.12 -7.59 19.36
CA PRO A 285 9.97 -6.99 18.73
C PRO A 285 9.91 -5.48 18.96
N VAL A 286 9.82 -4.70 17.89
CA VAL A 286 9.49 -3.27 17.89
C VAL A 286 8.10 -3.14 17.30
N ILE A 287 7.16 -2.65 18.10
CA ILE A 287 5.73 -2.70 17.76
C ILE A 287 5.24 -1.33 17.31
N ILE A 288 4.40 -1.33 16.28
CA ILE A 288 3.62 -0.17 15.87
C ILE A 288 2.16 -0.52 16.15
N ALA A 289 1.54 0.17 17.10
CA ALA A 289 0.20 -0.15 17.59
C ALA A 289 -0.67 1.10 17.70
N ASP A 290 -1.98 0.91 17.81
CA ASP A 290 -2.93 2.00 18.05
C ASP A 290 -2.72 2.67 19.40
N GLU A 291 -2.99 3.97 19.51
CA GLU A 291 -3.05 4.70 20.79
C GLU A 291 -3.97 3.95 21.76
N GLY A 292 -3.46 3.67 22.97
CA GLY A 292 -4.19 2.96 24.03
C GLY A 292 -4.07 1.43 24.00
N GLU A 293 -3.42 0.84 23.01
CA GLU A 293 -3.15 -0.61 22.99
C GLU A 293 -1.93 -0.93 23.88
N THR A 294 -2.17 -1.56 25.01
CA THR A 294 -1.15 -1.87 26.05
C THR A 294 -0.81 -3.35 26.18
N ARG A 295 -1.54 -4.22 25.47
CA ARG A 295 -1.36 -5.67 25.60
C ARG A 295 -0.02 -6.17 25.03
N PHE A 296 0.68 -5.35 24.25
CA PHE A 296 2.02 -5.63 23.77
C PHE A 296 3.13 -5.34 24.80
N ASP A 297 2.87 -4.54 25.83
CA ASP A 297 3.87 -4.05 26.78
C ASP A 297 4.79 -5.17 27.35
N PRO A 298 4.30 -6.37 27.70
CA PRO A 298 5.15 -7.43 28.24
C PRO A 298 6.12 -8.03 27.21
N TYR A 299 5.86 -7.84 25.92
CA TYR A 299 6.56 -8.54 24.84
C TYR A 299 7.41 -7.63 23.96
N ALA A 300 7.12 -6.35 23.95
CA ALA A 300 7.82 -5.38 23.12
C ALA A 300 9.16 -4.96 23.72
N GLU A 301 10.10 -4.65 22.83
CA GLU A 301 11.31 -3.91 23.18
C GLU A 301 11.05 -2.40 23.16
N ASP A 302 10.35 -1.94 22.13
CA ASP A 302 9.80 -0.60 21.98
C ASP A 302 8.39 -0.67 21.39
N ILE A 303 7.55 0.30 21.74
CA ILE A 303 6.22 0.47 21.16
C ILE A 303 6.09 1.91 20.67
N PHE A 304 5.65 2.07 19.42
CA PHE A 304 5.30 3.35 18.83
C PHE A 304 3.79 3.40 18.61
N HIS A 305 3.12 4.18 19.45
CA HIS A 305 1.69 4.36 19.34
C HIS A 305 1.35 5.38 18.25
N VAL A 306 0.44 4.99 17.36
CA VAL A 306 -0.09 5.86 16.29
C VAL A 306 -1.57 6.13 16.51
N PRO A 307 -2.09 7.27 16.04
CA PRO A 307 -3.51 7.56 16.15
C PRO A 307 -4.37 6.46 15.53
N VAL A 308 -5.47 6.13 16.20
CA VAL A 308 -6.43 5.14 15.70
C VAL A 308 -7.01 5.61 14.37
N THR A 309 -6.99 4.73 13.38
CA THR A 309 -7.61 4.95 12.07
C THR A 309 -8.26 3.67 11.57
N SER A 310 -8.94 3.72 10.42
CA SER A 310 -9.51 2.51 9.84
C SER A 310 -8.44 1.55 9.32
N GLU A 311 -8.73 0.25 9.40
CA GLU A 311 -7.83 -0.84 9.01
C GLU A 311 -7.15 -0.60 7.65
N HIS A 312 -7.94 -0.18 6.64
CA HIS A 312 -7.43 0.00 5.28
C HIS A 312 -6.58 1.28 5.08
N LEU A 313 -6.58 2.22 6.05
CA LEU A 313 -5.72 3.41 6.05
C LEU A 313 -4.53 3.29 7.02
N ALA A 314 -4.59 2.34 7.96
CA ALA A 314 -3.54 2.10 8.92
C ALA A 314 -2.15 1.80 8.29
N PRO A 315 -2.05 1.18 7.10
CA PRO A 315 -0.77 1.01 6.43
C PRO A 315 0.02 2.30 6.24
N ILE A 316 -0.64 3.45 6.08
CA ILE A 316 0.03 4.75 5.96
C ILE A 316 0.79 5.09 7.25
N LEU A 317 0.18 4.91 8.41
CA LEU A 317 0.78 5.26 9.70
C LEU A 317 1.85 4.25 10.14
N ASN A 318 1.58 2.95 9.95
CA ASN A 318 2.57 1.89 10.20
C ASN A 318 3.83 2.12 9.37
N THR A 319 3.67 2.38 8.07
CA THR A 319 4.80 2.62 7.18
C THR A 319 5.57 3.88 7.54
N LEU A 320 4.88 4.95 7.98
CA LEU A 320 5.54 6.20 8.36
C LEU A 320 6.51 5.98 9.55
N VAL A 321 6.11 5.20 10.56
CA VAL A 321 7.01 4.83 11.66
C VAL A 321 8.21 4.05 11.14
N GLY A 322 7.99 3.06 10.27
CA GLY A 322 9.07 2.27 9.68
C GLY A 322 10.03 3.10 8.82
N HIS A 323 9.52 4.07 8.05
CA HIS A 323 10.36 5.01 7.29
C HIS A 323 11.23 5.88 8.21
N LEU A 324 10.64 6.43 9.29
CA LEU A 324 11.40 7.20 10.28
C LEU A 324 12.44 6.34 11.00
N TRP A 325 12.12 5.07 11.25
CA TRP A 325 13.05 4.14 11.89
C TRP A 325 14.25 3.79 10.99
N GLY A 326 14.03 3.75 9.67
CA GLY A 326 15.09 3.47 8.69
C GLY A 326 15.95 4.67 8.30
N TYR A 327 15.42 5.89 8.50
CA TYR A 327 16.09 7.15 8.19
C TYR A 327 17.21 7.46 9.19
#